data_f5cbaeafbbe6c4e26397fa6b3e965f54
#
_entry.id   f5cbaeafbbe6c4e26397fa6b3e965f54
#
_cell.length_a   1.000
_cell.length_b   1.000
_cell.length_c   1.000
_cell.angle_alpha   90.00
_cell.angle_beta   90.00
_cell.angle_gamma   90.00
#
_symmetry.space_group_name_H-M   'P 1'
#
loop_
_entity.id
_entity.type
_entity.pdbx_description
1 polymer ?
#
loop_
_entity_poly.entity_id
_entity_poly.type
_entity_poly.pdbx_seq_one_letter_code
_entity_poly.pdbx_strand_id
1 'polypeptide(L)'
;SHLINYRNTAEWAPLVRTATGGVGVHHVLEVGGSGTLKQSIAALAPGGHIAIIGGLSGFGGDITTLALIGRSASVSGIFVGSRSMFEEMNAFITRHGIRPVIDRVFDFKDADDAYAYMDTGSHFGKIVIRH
;
A
#
# COMPACT_ATOMS: atom_id res chain seq x y z
N SER A 1 -7.80 -15.17 0.26
CA SER A 1 -7.41 -13.81 0.71
C SER A 1 -8.24 -13.41 1.92
N HIS A 2 -7.66 -12.61 2.81
CA HIS A 2 -8.31 -12.08 4.00
C HIS A 2 -8.40 -10.57 3.89
N LEU A 3 -9.54 -9.99 4.26
CA LEU A 3 -9.76 -8.55 4.31
C LEU A 3 -9.81 -8.10 5.77
N ILE A 4 -9.02 -7.09 6.11
CA ILE A 4 -8.99 -6.50 7.45
C ILE A 4 -9.15 -4.99 7.30
N ASN A 5 -10.21 -4.44 7.89
CA ASN A 5 -10.40 -3.00 7.92
C ASN A 5 -9.72 -2.43 9.16
N TYR A 6 -8.59 -1.78 8.99
CA TYR A 6 -7.80 -1.19 10.07
C TYR A 6 -8.51 -0.04 10.81
N ARG A 7 -9.54 0.58 10.19
CA ARG A 7 -10.37 1.59 10.88
C ARG A 7 -11.26 0.98 11.95
N ASN A 8 -11.69 -0.28 11.73
CA ASN A 8 -12.53 -1.02 12.68
C ASN A 8 -11.71 -1.83 13.68
N THR A 9 -10.45 -2.12 13.34
CA THR A 9 -9.54 -2.95 14.14
C THR A 9 -8.17 -2.30 14.19
N ALA A 10 -7.95 -1.45 15.18
CA ALA A 10 -6.70 -0.71 15.32
C ALA A 10 -5.47 -1.64 15.49
N GLU A 11 -5.64 -2.71 16.26
CA GLU A 11 -4.63 -3.75 16.48
C GLU A 11 -4.85 -4.90 15.48
N TRP A 12 -4.54 -4.68 14.21
CA TRP A 12 -4.82 -5.66 13.15
C TRP A 12 -3.68 -6.68 12.91
N ALA A 13 -2.47 -6.43 13.38
CA ALA A 13 -1.35 -7.34 13.20
C ALA A 13 -1.60 -8.76 13.76
N PRO A 14 -2.25 -8.96 14.93
CA PRO A 14 -2.60 -10.30 15.40
C PRO A 14 -3.51 -11.06 14.43
N LEU A 15 -4.46 -10.37 13.77
CA LEU A 15 -5.34 -11.00 12.78
C LEU A 15 -4.57 -11.48 11.55
N VAL A 16 -3.59 -10.68 11.08
CA VAL A 16 -2.69 -11.08 10.00
C VAL A 16 -1.89 -12.33 10.40
N ARG A 17 -1.34 -12.35 11.61
CA ARG A 17 -0.62 -13.52 12.12
C ARG A 17 -1.50 -14.75 12.21
N THR A 18 -2.72 -14.63 12.71
CA THR A 18 -3.68 -15.74 12.74
C THR A 18 -3.96 -16.27 11.34
N ALA A 19 -4.20 -15.36 10.38
CA ALA A 19 -4.47 -15.72 8.98
C ALA A 19 -3.28 -16.39 8.27
N THR A 20 -2.08 -16.26 8.82
CA THR A 20 -0.82 -16.86 8.32
C THR A 20 -0.29 -18.00 9.20
N GLY A 21 -1.16 -18.62 10.00
CA GLY A 21 -0.76 -19.73 10.89
C GLY A 21 0.23 -19.34 11.99
N GLY A 22 0.21 -18.08 12.44
CA GLY A 22 1.09 -17.53 13.48
C GLY A 22 2.44 -17.01 12.98
N VAL A 23 2.82 -17.27 11.73
CA VAL A 23 4.13 -16.90 11.17
C VAL A 23 4.24 -15.40 10.91
N GLY A 24 3.18 -14.80 10.32
CA GLY A 24 3.20 -13.45 9.79
C GLY A 24 3.42 -13.42 8.27
N VAL A 25 3.55 -12.23 7.71
CA VAL A 25 3.75 -12.01 6.27
C VAL A 25 5.22 -11.72 5.94
N HIS A 26 5.70 -12.21 4.80
CA HIS A 26 7.08 -11.99 4.37
C HIS A 26 7.28 -10.61 3.74
N HIS A 27 6.24 -10.04 3.13
CA HIS A 27 6.30 -8.73 2.49
C HIS A 27 5.10 -7.86 2.88
N VAL A 28 5.37 -6.60 3.17
CA VAL A 28 4.37 -5.56 3.37
C VAL A 28 4.59 -4.45 2.36
N LEU A 29 3.55 -4.09 1.63
CA LEU A 29 3.49 -2.88 0.82
C LEU A 29 2.84 -1.78 1.68
N GLU A 30 3.66 -0.94 2.28
CA GLU A 30 3.23 0.06 3.25
C GLU A 30 2.88 1.38 2.53
N VAL A 31 1.60 1.68 2.46
CA VAL A 31 1.07 2.90 1.84
C VAL A 31 0.43 3.84 2.86
N GLY A 32 0.14 3.35 4.05
CA GLY A 32 -0.55 4.09 5.11
C GLY A 32 0.35 5.09 5.82
N GLY A 33 1.61 4.75 6.06
CA GLY A 33 2.57 5.61 6.73
C GLY A 33 2.56 5.49 8.25
N SER A 34 2.72 6.62 8.97
CA SER A 34 2.92 6.65 10.42
C SER A 34 1.80 5.96 11.22
N GLY A 35 0.57 6.03 10.75
CA GLY A 35 -0.59 5.42 11.43
C GLY A 35 -0.68 3.91 11.30
N THR A 36 0.04 3.29 10.35
CA THR A 36 -0.04 1.84 10.09
C THR A 36 1.29 1.11 10.28
N LEU A 37 2.43 1.80 10.19
CA LEU A 37 3.77 1.20 10.17
C LEU A 37 4.05 0.31 11.39
N LYS A 38 3.62 0.71 12.58
CA LYS A 38 3.80 -0.10 13.81
C LYS A 38 3.14 -1.47 13.68
N GLN A 39 1.92 -1.52 13.16
CA GLN A 39 1.19 -2.75 12.94
C GLN A 39 1.79 -3.56 11.79
N SER A 40 2.27 -2.90 10.73
CA SER A 40 2.99 -3.53 9.62
C SER A 40 4.23 -4.27 10.12
N ILE A 41 5.03 -3.66 11.00
CA ILE A 41 6.19 -4.32 11.63
C ILE A 41 5.73 -5.50 12.50
N ALA A 42 4.68 -5.34 13.31
CA ALA A 42 4.17 -6.39 14.17
C ALA A 42 3.61 -7.59 13.40
N ALA A 43 3.12 -7.38 12.18
CA ALA A 43 2.58 -8.42 11.31
C ALA A 43 3.65 -9.23 10.55
N LEU A 44 4.91 -8.76 10.50
CA LEU A 44 5.97 -9.43 9.76
C LEU A 44 6.32 -10.81 10.30
N ALA A 45 6.63 -11.71 9.40
CA ALA A 45 7.36 -12.94 9.66
C ALA A 45 8.85 -12.63 9.99
N PRO A 46 9.59 -13.54 10.63
CA PRO A 46 11.03 -13.42 10.75
C PRO A 46 11.69 -13.29 9.36
N GLY A 47 12.63 -12.36 9.20
CA GLY A 47 13.28 -12.05 7.92
C GLY A 47 12.39 -11.29 6.93
N GLY A 48 11.21 -10.84 7.35
CA GLY A 48 10.28 -10.13 6.49
C GLY A 48 10.75 -8.74 6.07
N HIS A 49 10.14 -8.22 5.01
CA HIS A 49 10.49 -6.94 4.39
C HIS A 49 9.29 -6.00 4.29
N ILE A 50 9.50 -4.73 4.59
CA ILE A 50 8.53 -3.66 4.38
C ILE A 50 9.04 -2.73 3.28
N ALA A 51 8.26 -2.57 2.22
CA ALA A 51 8.44 -1.52 1.22
C ALA A 51 7.55 -0.32 1.58
N ILE A 52 8.15 0.78 2.01
CA ILE A 52 7.42 2.03 2.30
C ILE A 52 7.23 2.79 1.00
N ILE A 53 5.99 2.89 0.55
CA ILE A 53 5.60 3.49 -0.72
C ILE A 53 4.89 4.83 -0.50
N GLY A 54 4.13 4.95 0.59
CA GLY A 54 3.32 6.14 0.85
C GLY A 54 3.14 6.46 2.32
N GLY A 55 2.46 7.57 2.57
CA GLY A 55 2.20 8.09 3.91
C GLY A 55 0.83 8.73 4.01
N LEU A 56 -0.26 7.99 3.68
CA LEU A 56 -1.63 8.50 3.71
C LEU A 56 -2.06 9.03 5.08
N SER A 57 -1.46 8.52 6.16
CA SER A 57 -1.68 8.99 7.54
C SER A 57 -0.53 9.86 8.07
N GLY A 58 0.41 10.24 7.20
CA GLY A 58 1.57 11.06 7.52
C GLY A 58 2.91 10.34 7.34
N PHE A 59 3.99 11.10 7.31
CA PHE A 59 5.36 10.61 7.11
C PHE A 59 6.20 10.66 8.40
N GLY A 60 5.62 11.10 9.51
CA GLY A 60 6.28 11.11 10.83
C GLY A 60 6.16 9.76 11.53
N GLY A 61 6.62 9.73 12.78
CA GLY A 61 6.50 8.58 13.67
C GLY A 61 7.83 7.88 13.95
N ASP A 62 7.88 7.19 15.08
CA ASP A 62 9.07 6.47 15.51
C ASP A 62 9.02 5.01 15.06
N ILE A 63 10.10 4.56 14.46
CA ILE A 63 10.33 3.13 14.22
C ILE A 63 11.10 2.58 15.41
N THR A 64 10.52 1.65 16.13
CA THR A 64 11.20 0.95 17.20
C THR A 64 12.24 -0.02 16.58
N THR A 65 13.51 0.35 16.61
CA THR A 65 14.61 -0.46 16.03
C THR A 65 14.67 -1.86 16.63
N LEU A 66 14.35 -2.00 17.92
CA LEU A 66 14.27 -3.30 18.58
C LEU A 66 13.24 -4.24 17.96
N ALA A 67 12.10 -3.70 17.45
CA ALA A 67 11.09 -4.50 16.78
C ALA A 67 11.59 -5.05 15.44
N LEU A 68 12.45 -4.31 14.74
CA LEU A 68 13.10 -4.76 13.51
C LEU A 68 14.17 -5.82 13.80
N ILE A 69 15.01 -5.57 14.80
CA ILE A 69 16.06 -6.52 15.23
C ILE A 69 15.42 -7.86 15.64
N GLY A 70 14.39 -7.83 16.50
CA GLY A 70 13.72 -9.03 17.00
C GLY A 70 13.04 -9.88 15.91
N ARG A 71 12.89 -9.35 14.69
CA ARG A 71 12.35 -10.06 13.53
C ARG A 71 13.37 -10.28 12.42
N SER A 72 14.60 -9.79 12.57
CA SER A 72 15.59 -9.72 11.48
C SER A 72 15.00 -9.07 10.22
N ALA A 73 14.14 -8.07 10.43
CA ALA A 73 13.36 -7.45 9.36
C ALA A 73 14.15 -6.39 8.61
N SER A 74 13.81 -6.17 7.37
CA SER A 74 14.32 -5.08 6.56
C SER A 74 13.21 -4.09 6.18
N VAL A 75 13.57 -2.81 6.03
CA VAL A 75 12.69 -1.74 5.61
C VAL A 75 13.38 -0.96 4.51
N SER A 76 12.69 -0.72 3.40
CA SER A 76 13.20 0.13 2.32
C SER A 76 12.16 1.14 1.86
N GLY A 77 12.60 2.36 1.60
CA GLY A 77 11.80 3.40 0.97
C GLY A 77 11.75 3.17 -0.53
N ILE A 78 10.56 3.31 -1.10
CA ILE A 78 10.33 3.27 -2.56
C ILE A 78 9.92 4.66 -2.99
N PHE A 79 10.74 5.29 -3.82
CA PHE A 79 10.44 6.58 -4.40
C PHE A 79 10.21 6.44 -5.90
N VAL A 80 8.94 6.46 -6.29
CA VAL A 80 8.45 6.37 -7.67
C VAL A 80 9.17 5.32 -8.54
N GLY A 81 9.34 5.55 -9.81
CA GLY A 81 10.04 4.65 -10.72
C GLY A 81 10.65 5.42 -11.90
N SER A 82 11.63 4.82 -12.54
CA SER A 82 12.21 5.34 -13.76
C SER A 82 11.30 5.08 -14.96
N ARG A 83 11.58 5.76 -16.08
CA ARG A 83 10.91 5.48 -17.36
C ARG A 83 11.06 4.03 -17.78
N SER A 84 12.24 3.44 -17.64
CA SER A 84 12.46 2.03 -17.97
C SER A 84 11.59 1.09 -17.14
N MET A 85 11.47 1.34 -15.82
CA MET A 85 10.58 0.57 -14.95
C MET A 85 9.10 0.70 -15.38
N PHE A 86 8.68 1.88 -15.81
CA PHE A 86 7.34 2.09 -16.35
C PHE A 86 7.11 1.30 -17.64
N GLU A 87 8.07 1.30 -18.55
CA GLU A 87 8.01 0.54 -19.81
C GLU A 87 7.96 -0.97 -19.54
N GLU A 88 8.76 -1.47 -18.59
CA GLU A 88 8.76 -2.86 -18.15
C GLU A 88 7.41 -3.25 -17.50
N MET A 89 6.87 -2.38 -16.65
CA MET A 89 5.56 -2.58 -16.03
C MET A 89 4.46 -2.67 -17.09
N ASN A 90 4.47 -1.80 -18.10
CA ASN A 90 3.50 -1.82 -19.19
C ASN A 90 3.60 -3.11 -20.01
N ALA A 91 4.81 -3.56 -20.31
CA ALA A 91 5.03 -4.83 -21.00
C ALA A 91 4.52 -6.03 -20.18
N PHE A 92 4.75 -6.01 -18.85
CA PHE A 92 4.25 -7.04 -17.94
C PHE A 92 2.72 -7.04 -17.88
N ILE A 93 2.09 -5.88 -17.68
CA ILE A 93 0.63 -5.71 -17.64
C ILE A 93 -0.02 -6.23 -18.92
N THR A 94 0.55 -5.86 -20.07
CA THR A 94 0.06 -6.29 -21.39
C THR A 94 0.18 -7.80 -21.56
N ARG A 95 1.33 -8.37 -21.23
CA ARG A 95 1.61 -9.81 -21.34
C ARG A 95 0.65 -10.66 -20.52
N HIS A 96 0.29 -10.19 -19.34
CA HIS A 96 -0.55 -10.93 -18.40
C HIS A 96 -2.03 -10.53 -18.43
N GLY A 97 -2.43 -9.64 -19.34
CA GLY A 97 -3.81 -9.19 -19.48
C GLY A 97 -4.36 -8.48 -18.23
N ILE A 98 -3.47 -7.87 -17.43
CA ILE A 98 -3.86 -7.17 -16.19
C ILE A 98 -4.58 -5.88 -16.56
N ARG A 99 -5.76 -5.67 -16.01
CA ARG A 99 -6.54 -4.45 -16.20
C ARG A 99 -6.70 -3.72 -14.88
N PRO A 100 -6.22 -2.46 -14.77
CA PRO A 100 -6.51 -1.63 -13.60
C PRO A 100 -8.01 -1.46 -13.42
N VAL A 101 -8.45 -1.47 -12.16
CA VAL A 101 -9.84 -1.12 -11.84
C VAL A 101 -10.01 0.38 -12.04
N ILE A 102 -10.94 0.78 -12.90
CA ILE A 102 -11.32 2.17 -13.12
C ILE A 102 -12.66 2.39 -12.42
N ASP A 103 -12.66 3.29 -11.44
CA ASP A 103 -13.84 3.65 -10.69
C ASP A 103 -14.72 4.63 -11.50
N ARG A 104 -14.10 5.71 -11.99
CA ARG A 104 -14.81 6.74 -12.76
C ARG A 104 -13.92 7.37 -13.82
N VAL A 105 -14.54 7.74 -14.93
CA VAL A 105 -13.92 8.49 -16.01
C VAL A 105 -14.58 9.86 -16.07
N PHE A 106 -13.79 10.92 -16.11
CA PHE A 106 -14.23 12.30 -16.31
C PHE A 106 -13.75 12.80 -17.67
N ASP A 107 -14.49 13.68 -18.31
CA ASP A 107 -13.97 14.42 -19.46
C ASP A 107 -13.01 15.52 -18.98
N PHE A 108 -12.09 15.97 -19.83
CA PHE A 108 -11.08 16.96 -19.45
C PHE A 108 -11.67 18.27 -18.92
N LYS A 109 -12.82 18.70 -19.49
CA LYS A 109 -13.54 19.89 -19.03
C LYS A 109 -14.04 19.78 -17.57
N ASP A 110 -14.21 18.57 -17.06
CA ASP A 110 -14.69 18.25 -15.72
C ASP A 110 -13.54 17.80 -14.79
N ALA A 111 -12.28 18.21 -15.11
CA ALA A 111 -11.10 17.81 -14.35
C ALA A 111 -11.16 18.26 -12.88
N ASP A 112 -11.70 19.44 -12.61
CA ASP A 112 -11.86 19.94 -11.23
C ASP A 112 -12.78 19.02 -10.40
N ASP A 113 -13.86 18.51 -11.01
CA ASP A 113 -14.76 17.54 -10.37
C ASP A 113 -14.06 16.21 -10.11
N ALA A 114 -13.14 15.78 -11.00
CA ALA A 114 -12.35 14.58 -10.79
C ALA A 114 -11.43 14.70 -9.56
N TYR A 115 -10.78 15.85 -9.38
CA TYR A 115 -9.95 16.13 -8.21
C TYR A 115 -10.79 16.26 -6.93
N ALA A 116 -11.92 16.96 -6.99
CA ALA A 116 -12.85 17.05 -5.86
C ALA A 116 -13.36 15.66 -5.45
N TYR A 117 -13.66 14.79 -6.42
CA TYR A 117 -14.06 13.41 -6.15
C TYR A 117 -12.92 12.60 -5.52
N MET A 118 -11.69 12.77 -6.00
CA MET A 118 -10.51 12.11 -5.42
C MET A 118 -10.31 12.48 -3.95
N ASP A 119 -10.49 13.75 -3.59
CA ASP A 119 -10.34 14.26 -2.22
C ASP A 119 -11.36 13.65 -1.25
N THR A 120 -12.52 13.18 -1.72
CA THR A 120 -13.47 12.47 -0.87
C THR A 120 -12.96 11.13 -0.35
N GLY A 121 -11.95 10.54 -1.02
CA GLY A 121 -11.43 9.21 -0.70
C GLY A 121 -12.44 8.07 -0.86
N SER A 122 -13.58 8.30 -1.55
CA SER A 122 -14.66 7.32 -1.70
C SER A 122 -14.51 6.41 -2.92
N HIS A 123 -13.57 6.72 -3.81
CA HIS A 123 -13.30 5.93 -5.01
C HIS A 123 -12.59 4.60 -4.68
N PHE A 124 -12.82 3.59 -5.52
CA PHE A 124 -12.12 2.31 -5.49
C PHE A 124 -11.41 2.03 -6.81
N GLY A 125 -10.10 2.12 -6.81
CA GLY A 125 -9.26 1.96 -8.00
C GLY A 125 -8.79 3.31 -8.55
N LYS A 126 -8.88 3.50 -9.87
CA LYS A 126 -8.35 4.69 -10.55
C LYS A 126 -9.46 5.64 -11.01
N ILE A 127 -9.21 6.92 -10.83
CA ILE A 127 -9.97 8.00 -11.46
C ILE A 127 -9.21 8.37 -12.73
N VAL A 128 -9.89 8.44 -13.85
CA VAL A 128 -9.30 8.74 -15.16
C VAL A 128 -9.89 10.03 -15.71
N ILE A 129 -9.04 10.90 -16.23
CA ILE A 129 -9.45 12.08 -17.00
C ILE A 129 -9.12 11.81 -18.46
N ARG A 130 -10.14 11.84 -19.32
CA ARG A 130 -10.03 11.59 -20.76
C ARG A 130 -9.92 12.92 -21.50
N HIS A 131 -8.94 13.06 -22.34
CA HIS A 131 -8.72 14.20 -23.24
C HIS A 131 -8.74 13.76 -24.70
#